data_c030260e20f7236afc9e4575a38efbe9
#
_entry.id   c030260e20f7236afc9e4575a38efbe9
#
_cell.length_a   1.000
_cell.length_b   1.000
_cell.length_c   1.000
_cell.angle_alpha   90.00
_cell.angle_beta   90.00
_cell.angle_gamma   90.00
#
_symmetry.space_group_name_H-M   'P 1'
#
loop_
_entity.id
_entity.type
_entity.pdbx_description
1 polymer ?
#
loop_
_entity_poly.entity_id
_entity_poly.type
_entity_poly.pdbx_seq_one_letter_code
_entity_poly.pdbx_strand_id
1 'polypeptide(L)'
;EYTIREDILLSLEYHDLSDAQVYALMNSPSPLADVFKDFEKLETSHMETVWDCLEGRADTLLEEQRRTLRETPVYPYPASYAHEHGELNQYRTSNEANMACKKAIEGAIRDHYRGYSLDGKAAVAEVVRAFGTERTMYILANTVRQKDWDGRISPSNKDWAKSIPIQKNPDVWGEDRNVYLIVNSHPGLTDLFVNAFRKEYCQQQEKDIKPSVRAKLQNQPAKNSPKISANLKGQER
;
A
#
# COMPACT_ATOMS: atom_id res chain seq x y z
N GLU A 1 -29.38 24.38 -17.60
CA GLU A 1 -28.96 23.73 -16.33
C GLU A 1 -29.66 22.40 -16.10
N TYR A 2 -30.97 22.30 -16.33
CA TYR A 2 -31.71 21.03 -16.16
C TYR A 2 -31.31 19.97 -17.19
N THR A 3 -31.16 20.36 -18.44
CA THR A 3 -30.79 19.46 -19.55
C THR A 3 -29.40 18.84 -19.29
N ILE A 4 -28.42 19.64 -18.91
CA ILE A 4 -27.06 19.18 -18.66
C ILE A 4 -26.99 18.20 -17.46
N ARG A 5 -27.79 18.41 -16.42
CA ARG A 5 -27.87 17.50 -15.28
C ARG A 5 -28.42 16.14 -15.67
N GLU A 6 -29.48 16.10 -16.47
CA GLU A 6 -30.03 14.86 -17.00
C GLU A 6 -29.03 14.15 -17.91
N ASP A 7 -28.31 14.90 -18.74
CA ASP A 7 -27.29 14.37 -19.63
C ASP A 7 -26.12 13.75 -18.86
N ILE A 8 -25.67 14.37 -17.74
CA ILE A 8 -24.64 13.81 -16.86
C ILE A 8 -25.15 12.52 -16.19
N LEU A 9 -26.41 12.50 -15.74
CA LEU A 9 -27.00 11.31 -15.12
C LEU A 9 -27.16 10.16 -16.14
N LEU A 10 -27.57 10.46 -17.37
CA LEU A 10 -27.63 9.49 -18.47
C LEU A 10 -26.23 8.98 -18.82
N SER A 11 -25.21 9.84 -18.78
CA SER A 11 -23.82 9.43 -19.03
C SER A 11 -23.31 8.41 -18.02
N LEU A 12 -23.74 8.50 -16.75
CA LEU A 12 -23.40 7.50 -15.73
C LEU A 12 -23.99 6.10 -16.02
N GLU A 13 -25.12 6.04 -16.73
CA GLU A 13 -25.73 4.76 -17.15
C GLU A 13 -25.09 4.14 -18.39
N TYR A 14 -24.59 4.97 -19.31
CA TYR A 14 -24.11 4.53 -20.62
C TYR A 14 -22.59 4.44 -20.76
N HIS A 15 -21.84 4.93 -19.77
CA HIS A 15 -20.37 4.89 -19.78
C HIS A 15 -19.81 3.83 -18.87
N ASP A 16 -18.76 3.16 -19.37
CA ASP A 16 -18.01 2.12 -18.66
C ASP A 16 -17.11 2.70 -17.54
N LEU A 17 -17.70 3.51 -16.65
CA LEU A 17 -17.02 3.93 -15.43
C LEU A 17 -16.85 2.72 -14.51
N SER A 18 -15.65 2.55 -13.98
CA SER A 18 -15.39 1.53 -12.98
C SER A 18 -16.15 1.85 -11.67
N ASP A 19 -16.48 0.82 -10.90
CA ASP A 19 -17.12 0.99 -9.57
C ASP A 19 -16.35 1.96 -8.67
N ALA A 20 -15.02 2.00 -8.77
CA ALA A 20 -14.18 2.93 -8.02
C ALA A 20 -14.37 4.39 -8.46
N GLN A 21 -14.53 4.64 -9.77
CA GLN A 21 -14.80 5.99 -10.31
C GLN A 21 -16.20 6.46 -9.91
N VAL A 22 -17.20 5.59 -10.03
CA VAL A 22 -18.57 5.89 -9.58
C VAL A 22 -18.59 6.20 -8.08
N TYR A 23 -17.91 5.38 -7.27
CA TYR A 23 -17.82 5.60 -5.84
C TYR A 23 -17.12 6.94 -5.50
N ALA A 24 -16.06 7.30 -6.22
CA ALA A 24 -15.36 8.57 -6.05
C ALA A 24 -16.27 9.77 -6.37
N LEU A 25 -17.02 9.71 -7.45
CA LEU A 25 -18.02 10.74 -7.83
C LEU A 25 -19.12 10.87 -6.77
N MET A 26 -19.69 9.76 -6.32
CA MET A 26 -20.79 9.75 -5.34
C MET A 26 -20.39 10.29 -3.96
N ASN A 27 -19.11 10.19 -3.59
CA ASN A 27 -18.60 10.72 -2.32
C ASN A 27 -18.04 12.16 -2.44
N SER A 28 -18.03 12.76 -3.61
CA SER A 28 -17.70 14.18 -3.75
C SER A 28 -18.82 15.06 -3.18
N PRO A 29 -18.52 16.18 -2.51
CA PRO A 29 -19.52 17.09 -1.97
C PRO A 29 -20.45 17.69 -3.04
N SER A 30 -19.96 17.88 -4.26
CA SER A 30 -20.73 18.50 -5.36
C SER A 30 -20.32 17.96 -6.74
N PRO A 31 -20.38 16.64 -6.98
CA PRO A 31 -19.79 16.03 -8.18
C PRO A 31 -20.38 16.57 -9.48
N LEU A 32 -21.71 16.73 -9.55
CA LEU A 32 -22.37 17.23 -10.75
C LEU A 32 -22.10 18.72 -11.00
N ALA A 33 -22.00 19.54 -9.95
CA ALA A 33 -21.67 20.95 -10.09
C ALA A 33 -20.23 21.16 -10.55
N ASP A 34 -19.30 20.30 -10.12
CA ASP A 34 -17.91 20.37 -10.55
C ASP A 34 -17.74 19.93 -12.00
N VAL A 35 -18.42 18.87 -12.44
CA VAL A 35 -18.45 18.45 -13.86
C VAL A 35 -19.04 19.56 -14.73
N PHE A 36 -20.14 20.21 -14.28
CA PHE A 36 -20.75 21.32 -14.99
C PHE A 36 -19.82 22.52 -15.15
N LYS A 37 -19.09 22.90 -14.10
CA LYS A 37 -18.10 23.98 -14.15
C LYS A 37 -16.93 23.68 -15.11
N ASP A 38 -16.52 22.43 -15.17
CA ASP A 38 -15.46 22.02 -16.09
C ASP A 38 -15.96 22.06 -17.54
N PHE A 39 -17.21 21.66 -17.78
CA PHE A 39 -17.86 21.77 -19.06
C PHE A 39 -18.05 23.23 -19.53
N GLU A 40 -18.51 24.14 -18.65
CA GLU A 40 -18.69 25.57 -18.99
C GLU A 40 -17.40 26.24 -19.47
N LYS A 41 -16.22 25.77 -18.99
CA LYS A 41 -14.91 26.31 -19.39
C LYS A 41 -14.53 25.97 -20.84
N LEU A 42 -15.15 24.95 -21.42
CA LEU A 42 -14.72 24.39 -22.72
C LEU A 42 -15.36 25.07 -23.93
N GLU A 43 -16.26 26.03 -23.72
CA GLU A 43 -16.95 26.81 -24.81
C GLU A 43 -17.53 25.88 -25.91
N THR A 44 -17.96 24.67 -25.56
CA THR A 44 -18.49 23.67 -26.49
C THR A 44 -19.83 23.15 -26.01
N SER A 45 -20.69 22.75 -26.96
CA SER A 45 -22.02 22.17 -26.68
C SER A 45 -22.13 20.68 -27.03
N HIS A 46 -21.01 20.03 -27.34
CA HIS A 46 -21.03 18.59 -27.69
C HIS A 46 -21.15 17.69 -26.46
N MET A 47 -22.07 16.73 -26.50
CA MET A 47 -22.26 15.74 -25.43
C MET A 47 -21.02 14.93 -25.13
N GLU A 48 -20.23 14.56 -26.15
CA GLU A 48 -18.94 13.88 -25.99
C GLU A 48 -18.01 14.63 -25.02
N THR A 49 -18.03 15.97 -25.06
CA THR A 49 -17.22 16.79 -24.16
C THR A 49 -17.71 16.76 -22.71
N VAL A 50 -19.03 16.60 -22.50
CA VAL A 50 -19.56 16.38 -21.13
C VAL A 50 -19.06 15.04 -20.58
N TRP A 51 -18.99 14.03 -21.40
CA TRP A 51 -18.49 12.71 -21.04
C TRP A 51 -17.00 12.74 -20.69
N ASP A 52 -16.20 13.39 -21.52
CA ASP A 52 -14.75 13.57 -21.25
C ASP A 52 -14.53 14.33 -19.94
N CYS A 53 -15.36 15.35 -19.64
CA CYS A 53 -15.30 16.06 -18.36
C CYS A 53 -15.69 15.17 -17.17
N LEU A 54 -16.71 14.33 -17.33
CA LEU A 54 -17.15 13.40 -16.29
C LEU A 54 -16.06 12.38 -15.96
N GLU A 55 -15.50 11.76 -17.00
CA GLU A 55 -14.42 10.77 -16.86
C GLU A 55 -13.17 11.41 -16.25
N GLY A 56 -12.72 12.53 -16.78
CA GLY A 56 -11.57 13.28 -16.27
C GLY A 56 -11.75 13.72 -14.81
N ARG A 57 -12.97 14.11 -14.42
CA ARG A 57 -13.26 14.46 -13.02
C ARG A 57 -13.26 13.24 -12.11
N ALA A 58 -13.85 12.12 -12.57
CA ALA A 58 -13.86 10.86 -11.84
C ALA A 58 -12.43 10.36 -11.58
N ASP A 59 -11.58 10.41 -12.59
CA ASP A 59 -10.16 10.04 -12.46
C ASP A 59 -9.41 10.95 -11.49
N THR A 60 -9.63 12.26 -11.57
CA THR A 60 -9.01 13.22 -10.65
C THR A 60 -9.41 12.93 -9.21
N LEU A 61 -10.70 12.73 -8.94
CA LEU A 61 -11.19 12.40 -7.60
C LEU A 61 -10.65 11.06 -7.09
N LEU A 62 -10.57 10.07 -7.97
CA LEU A 62 -10.02 8.76 -7.63
C LEU A 62 -8.52 8.86 -7.26
N GLU A 63 -7.74 9.63 -8.00
CA GLU A 63 -6.31 9.83 -7.69
C GLU A 63 -6.12 10.68 -6.41
N GLU A 64 -6.97 11.65 -6.14
CA GLU A 64 -6.97 12.41 -4.88
C GLU A 64 -7.29 11.50 -3.68
N GLN A 65 -8.29 10.62 -3.81
CA GLN A 65 -8.61 9.64 -2.77
C GLN A 65 -7.45 8.67 -2.54
N ARG A 66 -6.84 8.13 -3.62
CA ARG A 66 -5.67 7.25 -3.53
C ARG A 66 -4.50 7.95 -2.85
N ARG A 67 -4.25 9.22 -3.20
CA ARG A 67 -3.21 10.02 -2.55
C ARG A 67 -3.49 10.18 -1.06
N THR A 68 -4.69 10.56 -0.68
CA THR A 68 -5.10 10.71 0.72
C THR A 68 -4.92 9.42 1.51
N LEU A 69 -5.35 8.27 0.95
CA LEU A 69 -5.21 6.97 1.59
C LEU A 69 -3.73 6.57 1.77
N ARG A 70 -2.88 6.87 0.79
CA ARG A 70 -1.45 6.59 0.85
C ARG A 70 -0.70 7.48 1.83
N GLU A 71 -1.06 8.78 1.89
CA GLU A 71 -0.44 9.77 2.77
C GLU A 71 -0.93 9.67 4.22
N THR A 72 -2.11 9.08 4.46
CA THR A 72 -2.60 8.81 5.82
C THR A 72 -1.64 7.86 6.53
N PRO A 73 -1.03 8.24 7.66
CA PRO A 73 -0.12 7.35 8.38
C PRO A 73 -0.87 6.19 9.05
N VAL A 74 -0.17 5.08 9.26
CA VAL A 74 -0.68 4.00 10.11
C VAL A 74 -0.62 4.50 11.56
N TYR A 75 -1.78 4.60 12.22
CA TYR A 75 -1.83 5.03 13.62
C TYR A 75 -1.32 3.92 14.54
N PRO A 76 -0.27 4.15 15.34
CA PRO A 76 0.43 3.07 16.02
C PRO A 76 -0.13 2.70 17.39
N TYR A 77 -1.11 3.47 17.92
CA TYR A 77 -1.60 3.29 19.29
C TYR A 77 -3.03 2.74 19.33
N PRO A 78 -3.44 2.12 20.46
CA PRO A 78 -4.82 1.63 20.64
C PRO A 78 -5.83 2.78 20.73
N ALA A 79 -7.11 2.46 20.53
CA ALA A 79 -8.20 3.42 20.60
C ALA A 79 -8.31 4.14 21.95
N SER A 80 -8.00 3.46 23.06
CA SER A 80 -7.96 4.05 24.41
C SER A 80 -6.94 5.18 24.49
N TYR A 81 -5.75 4.96 23.98
CA TYR A 81 -4.70 5.99 23.92
C TYR A 81 -5.16 7.19 23.08
N ALA A 82 -5.73 6.94 21.90
CA ALA A 82 -6.26 8.00 21.04
C ALA A 82 -7.35 8.82 21.71
N HIS A 83 -8.19 8.18 22.51
CA HIS A 83 -9.23 8.85 23.30
C HIS A 83 -8.62 9.75 24.38
N GLU A 84 -7.66 9.24 25.14
CA GLU A 84 -7.01 9.97 26.24
C GLU A 84 -6.19 11.18 25.74
N HIS A 85 -5.66 11.11 24.52
CA HIS A 85 -4.84 12.16 23.93
C HIS A 85 -5.57 13.07 22.94
N GLY A 86 -6.89 12.88 22.73
CA GLY A 86 -7.69 13.68 21.80
C GLY A 86 -7.41 13.39 20.32
N GLU A 87 -6.80 12.24 20.00
CA GLU A 87 -6.37 11.83 18.65
C GLU A 87 -7.35 10.88 17.96
N LEU A 88 -8.59 10.79 18.42
CA LEU A 88 -9.60 9.87 17.88
C LEU A 88 -9.86 10.05 16.40
N ASN A 89 -9.77 11.25 15.87
CA ASN A 89 -9.93 11.48 14.42
C ASN A 89 -8.80 10.85 13.62
N GLN A 90 -7.55 11.00 14.06
CA GLN A 90 -6.39 10.37 13.42
C GLN A 90 -6.51 8.83 13.46
N TYR A 91 -6.91 8.29 14.61
CA TYR A 91 -7.17 6.86 14.77
C TYR A 91 -8.24 6.37 13.80
N ARG A 92 -9.39 7.06 13.71
CA ARG A 92 -10.51 6.69 12.83
C ARG A 92 -10.10 6.74 11.36
N THR A 93 -9.47 7.84 10.92
CA THR A 93 -9.02 8.00 9.53
C THR A 93 -8.00 6.91 9.15
N SER A 94 -7.03 6.63 10.04
CA SER A 94 -6.09 5.54 9.81
C SER A 94 -6.78 4.18 9.72
N ASN A 95 -7.79 3.95 10.57
CA ASN A 95 -8.52 2.69 10.61
C ASN A 95 -9.40 2.49 9.37
N GLU A 96 -10.06 3.53 8.88
CA GLU A 96 -10.79 3.53 7.61
C GLU A 96 -9.86 3.18 6.44
N ALA A 97 -8.67 3.79 6.40
CA ALA A 97 -7.68 3.47 5.40
C ALA A 97 -7.15 2.02 5.53
N ASN A 98 -7.01 1.49 6.75
CA ASN A 98 -6.65 0.08 6.99
C ASN A 98 -7.72 -0.88 6.45
N MET A 99 -9.00 -0.56 6.69
CA MET A 99 -10.13 -1.35 6.18
C MET A 99 -10.21 -1.30 4.65
N ALA A 100 -9.98 -0.14 4.05
CA ALA A 100 -9.93 0.02 2.61
C ALA A 100 -8.75 -0.79 2.00
N CYS A 101 -7.56 -0.74 2.60
CA CYS A 101 -6.41 -1.54 2.19
C CYS A 101 -6.68 -3.05 2.27
N LYS A 102 -7.30 -3.51 3.37
CA LYS A 102 -7.72 -4.91 3.51
C LYS A 102 -8.61 -5.33 2.34
N LYS A 103 -9.67 -4.56 2.05
CA LYS A 103 -10.60 -4.85 0.94
C LYS A 103 -9.88 -4.84 -0.41
N ALA A 104 -8.94 -3.92 -0.62
CA ALA A 104 -8.15 -3.86 -1.85
C ALA A 104 -7.26 -5.10 -2.01
N ILE A 105 -6.65 -5.61 -0.93
CA ILE A 105 -5.89 -6.87 -0.98
C ILE A 105 -6.81 -8.04 -1.35
N GLU A 106 -8.01 -8.12 -0.76
CA GLU A 106 -9.00 -9.15 -1.07
C GLU A 106 -9.44 -9.09 -2.55
N GLY A 107 -9.70 -7.89 -3.06
CA GLY A 107 -10.02 -7.63 -4.45
C GLY A 107 -8.87 -8.03 -5.38
N ALA A 108 -7.66 -7.54 -5.12
CA ALA A 108 -6.49 -7.84 -5.94
C ALA A 108 -6.19 -9.34 -6.01
N ILE A 109 -6.31 -10.07 -4.89
CA ILE A 109 -6.16 -11.53 -4.89
C ILE A 109 -7.21 -12.20 -5.78
N ARG A 110 -8.48 -11.76 -5.71
CA ARG A 110 -9.57 -12.32 -6.51
C ARG A 110 -9.39 -12.01 -8.00
N ASP A 111 -9.06 -10.76 -8.32
CA ASP A 111 -9.07 -10.25 -9.69
C ASP A 111 -7.83 -10.70 -10.48
N HIS A 112 -6.71 -10.96 -9.79
CA HIS A 112 -5.47 -11.49 -10.38
C HIS A 112 -5.30 -13.01 -10.23
N TYR A 113 -6.29 -13.72 -9.68
CA TYR A 113 -6.30 -15.18 -9.64
C TYR A 113 -7.01 -15.75 -10.86
N ARG A 114 -6.26 -16.30 -11.81
CA ARG A 114 -6.79 -16.89 -13.06
C ARG A 114 -6.06 -18.19 -13.38
N GLY A 115 -6.80 -19.18 -13.87
CA GLY A 115 -6.21 -20.44 -14.34
C GLY A 115 -5.40 -21.17 -13.26
N TYR A 116 -5.87 -21.16 -12.01
CA TYR A 116 -5.20 -21.75 -10.83
C TYR A 116 -3.87 -21.10 -10.45
N SER A 117 -3.57 -19.92 -10.96
CA SER A 117 -2.36 -19.14 -10.64
C SER A 117 -2.71 -17.72 -10.20
N LEU A 118 -1.97 -17.19 -9.23
CA LEU A 118 -2.05 -15.80 -8.81
C LEU A 118 -0.91 -15.01 -9.46
N ASP A 119 -1.25 -13.97 -10.25
CA ASP A 119 -0.28 -12.94 -10.61
C ASP A 119 0.00 -12.05 -9.40
N GLY A 120 0.82 -12.55 -8.49
CA GLY A 120 1.14 -11.87 -7.25
C GLY A 120 1.87 -10.53 -7.47
N LYS A 121 2.64 -10.39 -8.56
CA LYS A 121 3.36 -9.15 -8.86
C LYS A 121 2.39 -8.03 -9.23
N ALA A 122 1.47 -8.27 -10.15
CA ALA A 122 0.47 -7.29 -10.55
C ALA A 122 -0.47 -6.94 -9.38
N ALA A 123 -0.97 -7.95 -8.67
CA ALA A 123 -1.85 -7.78 -7.51
C ALA A 123 -1.21 -6.91 -6.41
N VAL A 124 0.04 -7.18 -6.07
CA VAL A 124 0.78 -6.41 -5.05
C VAL A 124 1.06 -4.98 -5.53
N ALA A 125 1.47 -4.80 -6.78
CA ALA A 125 1.76 -3.47 -7.33
C ALA A 125 0.53 -2.56 -7.30
N GLU A 126 -0.65 -3.09 -7.60
CA GLU A 126 -1.93 -2.36 -7.51
C GLU A 126 -2.20 -1.85 -6.09
N VAL A 127 -2.13 -2.74 -5.10
CA VAL A 127 -2.40 -2.38 -3.70
C VAL A 127 -1.37 -1.40 -3.16
N VAL A 128 -0.08 -1.63 -3.41
CA VAL A 128 0.98 -0.75 -2.90
C VAL A 128 0.92 0.64 -3.55
N ARG A 129 0.54 0.73 -4.82
CA ARG A 129 0.33 2.02 -5.48
C ARG A 129 -0.77 2.83 -4.80
N ALA A 130 -1.84 2.18 -4.35
CA ALA A 130 -2.99 2.84 -3.73
C ALA A 130 -2.78 3.18 -2.25
N PHE A 131 -2.12 2.33 -1.48
CA PHE A 131 -2.07 2.42 -0.01
C PHE A 131 -0.65 2.57 0.58
N GLY A 132 0.37 2.46 -0.25
CA GLY A 132 1.77 2.49 0.19
C GLY A 132 2.24 1.16 0.79
N THR A 133 3.57 1.04 0.90
CA THR A 133 4.22 -0.17 1.39
C THR A 133 3.96 -0.43 2.88
N GLU A 134 4.00 0.63 3.69
CA GLU A 134 3.88 0.53 5.15
C GLU A 134 2.51 -0.04 5.56
N ARG A 135 1.42 0.53 5.03
CA ARG A 135 0.07 0.08 5.34
C ARG A 135 -0.19 -1.32 4.83
N THR A 136 0.24 -1.63 3.60
CA THR A 136 0.13 -2.98 3.03
C THR A 136 0.85 -3.99 3.91
N MET A 137 2.07 -3.68 4.33
CA MET A 137 2.86 -4.50 5.24
C MET A 137 2.15 -4.72 6.58
N TYR A 138 1.60 -3.66 7.17
CA TYR A 138 0.85 -3.74 8.42
C TYR A 138 -0.32 -4.71 8.34
N ILE A 139 -1.17 -4.59 7.30
CA ILE A 139 -2.35 -5.45 7.11
C ILE A 139 -1.96 -6.90 6.85
N LEU A 140 -0.93 -7.14 6.03
CA LEU A 140 -0.45 -8.49 5.72
C LEU A 140 0.16 -9.16 6.96
N ALA A 141 1.01 -8.44 7.70
CA ALA A 141 1.63 -8.98 8.90
C ALA A 141 0.59 -9.27 10.00
N ASN A 142 -0.40 -8.39 10.18
CA ASN A 142 -1.54 -8.64 11.06
C ASN A 142 -2.32 -9.90 10.63
N THR A 143 -2.63 -10.04 9.35
CA THR A 143 -3.34 -11.20 8.81
C THR A 143 -2.59 -12.50 9.06
N VAL A 144 -1.28 -12.53 8.78
CA VAL A 144 -0.46 -13.72 8.98
C VAL A 144 -0.38 -14.11 10.46
N ARG A 145 -0.23 -13.14 11.38
CA ARG A 145 -0.21 -13.40 12.83
C ARG A 145 -1.54 -13.98 13.31
N GLN A 146 -2.65 -13.44 12.86
CA GLN A 146 -3.99 -13.93 13.24
C GLN A 146 -4.29 -15.33 12.66
N LYS A 147 -3.60 -15.73 11.58
CA LYS A 147 -3.71 -17.05 10.95
C LYS A 147 -2.48 -17.94 11.23
N ASP A 148 -1.69 -17.68 12.27
CA ASP A 148 -0.46 -18.43 12.59
C ASP A 148 -0.68 -19.94 12.79
N TRP A 149 -1.88 -20.32 13.23
CA TRP A 149 -2.32 -21.71 13.37
C TRP A 149 -2.53 -22.43 12.03
N ASP A 150 -2.67 -21.72 10.92
CA ASP A 150 -2.96 -22.32 9.62
C ASP A 150 -1.68 -22.85 8.95
N GLY A 151 -1.65 -24.16 8.68
CA GLY A 151 -0.51 -24.82 8.06
C GLY A 151 -0.26 -24.46 6.58
N ARG A 152 -1.21 -23.76 5.92
CA ARG A 152 -1.08 -23.28 4.53
C ARG A 152 -0.28 -21.99 4.43
N ILE A 153 -0.01 -21.33 5.55
CA ILE A 153 0.89 -20.17 5.61
C ILE A 153 2.30 -20.68 5.94
N SER A 154 3.25 -20.30 5.11
CA SER A 154 4.63 -20.74 5.22
C SER A 154 5.31 -20.24 6.51
N PRO A 155 6.19 -21.06 7.13
CA PRO A 155 6.95 -20.64 8.32
C PRO A 155 7.72 -19.34 8.11
N SER A 156 8.30 -19.16 6.92
CA SER A 156 9.04 -17.94 6.55
C SER A 156 8.16 -16.67 6.59
N ASN A 157 6.88 -16.76 6.22
CA ASN A 157 5.95 -15.64 6.31
C ASN A 157 5.48 -15.40 7.74
N LYS A 158 5.33 -16.45 8.54
CA LYS A 158 5.04 -16.35 9.97
C LYS A 158 6.16 -15.63 10.73
N ASP A 159 7.42 -16.00 10.46
CA ASP A 159 8.58 -15.37 11.08
C ASP A 159 8.75 -13.92 10.65
N TRP A 160 8.54 -13.64 9.35
CA TRP A 160 8.50 -12.27 8.85
C TRP A 160 7.41 -11.44 9.54
N ALA A 161 6.20 -11.95 9.65
CA ALA A 161 5.12 -11.23 10.29
C ALA A 161 5.41 -10.90 11.76
N LYS A 162 6.11 -11.80 12.48
CA LYS A 162 6.54 -11.58 13.86
C LYS A 162 7.58 -10.46 13.99
N SER A 163 8.37 -10.21 12.96
CA SER A 163 9.38 -9.14 12.95
C SER A 163 8.79 -7.74 12.73
N ILE A 164 7.55 -7.64 12.21
CA ILE A 164 6.90 -6.35 11.95
C ILE A 164 6.23 -5.86 13.24
N PRO A 165 6.49 -4.61 13.69
CA PRO A 165 5.82 -4.06 14.86
C PRO A 165 4.33 -3.82 14.55
N ILE A 166 3.47 -4.55 15.23
CA ILE A 166 2.02 -4.37 15.17
C ILE A 166 1.53 -4.15 16.59
N GLN A 167 0.88 -3.04 16.81
CA GLN A 167 0.23 -2.76 18.09
C GLN A 167 -0.94 -3.72 18.29
N LYS A 168 -0.96 -4.37 19.42
CA LYS A 168 -2.17 -5.05 19.90
C LYS A 168 -3.16 -3.96 20.27
N ASN A 169 -4.38 -4.11 19.81
CA ASN A 169 -5.49 -3.23 20.15
C ASN A 169 -6.54 -4.04 20.95
N PRO A 170 -6.23 -4.41 22.20
CA PRO A 170 -7.10 -5.25 23.02
C PRO A 170 -8.41 -4.52 23.29
N ASP A 171 -9.50 -5.27 23.31
CA ASP A 171 -10.77 -4.79 23.81
C ASP A 171 -10.81 -4.77 25.36
N VAL A 172 -11.97 -4.46 25.94
CA VAL A 172 -12.17 -4.48 27.40
C VAL A 172 -11.97 -5.86 28.05
N TRP A 173 -11.96 -6.91 27.24
CA TRP A 173 -11.73 -8.31 27.64
C TRP A 173 -10.31 -8.79 27.37
N GLY A 174 -9.47 -7.93 26.79
CA GLY A 174 -8.10 -8.26 26.41
C GLY A 174 -7.96 -8.95 25.04
N GLU A 175 -9.04 -9.07 24.27
CA GLU A 175 -8.99 -9.58 22.91
C GLU A 175 -8.38 -8.57 21.94
N ASP A 176 -7.64 -9.09 20.94
CA ASP A 176 -7.06 -8.23 19.90
C ASP A 176 -8.14 -7.78 18.91
N ARG A 177 -8.47 -6.50 18.92
CA ARG A 177 -9.46 -5.90 18.00
C ARG A 177 -9.01 -5.81 16.55
N ASN A 178 -7.75 -6.10 16.24
CA ASN A 178 -7.27 -6.13 14.87
C ASN A 178 -7.81 -7.34 14.07
N VAL A 179 -8.59 -8.20 14.66
CA VAL A 179 -9.23 -9.36 13.98
C VAL A 179 -10.08 -8.94 12.78
N TYR A 180 -10.69 -7.75 12.80
CA TYR A 180 -11.47 -7.23 11.68
C TYR A 180 -10.60 -6.78 10.49
N LEU A 181 -9.29 -6.59 10.70
CA LEU A 181 -8.32 -6.28 9.65
C LEU A 181 -7.73 -7.52 8.95
N ILE A 182 -8.19 -8.72 9.31
CA ILE A 182 -7.75 -9.96 8.68
C ILE A 182 -8.25 -10.02 7.24
N VAL A 183 -7.35 -10.21 6.28
CA VAL A 183 -7.69 -10.43 4.87
C VAL A 183 -8.51 -11.72 4.75
N ASN A 184 -9.73 -11.58 4.22
CA ASN A 184 -10.67 -12.70 4.03
C ASN A 184 -10.45 -13.35 2.65
N SER A 185 -9.37 -14.10 2.54
CA SER A 185 -9.06 -14.91 1.34
C SER A 185 -8.54 -16.29 1.76
N HIS A 186 -8.47 -17.21 0.78
CA HIS A 186 -7.90 -18.54 1.03
C HIS A 186 -6.47 -18.39 1.55
N PRO A 187 -6.08 -19.05 2.67
CA PRO A 187 -4.78 -18.86 3.32
C PRO A 187 -3.58 -19.09 2.39
N GLY A 188 -3.65 -20.08 1.50
CA GLY A 188 -2.60 -20.30 0.49
C GLY A 188 -2.44 -19.16 -0.51
N LEU A 189 -3.54 -18.50 -0.93
CA LEU A 189 -3.48 -17.31 -1.78
C LEU A 189 -2.93 -16.11 -1.02
N THR A 190 -3.31 -15.97 0.24
CA THR A 190 -2.71 -14.97 1.14
C THR A 190 -1.20 -15.18 1.25
N ASP A 191 -0.74 -16.42 1.43
CA ASP A 191 0.69 -16.75 1.52
C ASP A 191 1.44 -16.39 0.23
N LEU A 192 0.87 -16.71 -0.95
CA LEU A 192 1.42 -16.32 -2.25
C LEU A 192 1.51 -14.81 -2.42
N PHE A 193 0.47 -14.06 -2.01
CA PHE A 193 0.48 -12.61 -2.05
C PHE A 193 1.55 -12.01 -1.13
N VAL A 194 1.69 -12.53 0.10
CA VAL A 194 2.75 -12.12 1.04
C VAL A 194 4.13 -12.42 0.47
N ASN A 195 4.34 -13.58 -0.16
CA ASN A 195 5.60 -13.93 -0.81
C ASN A 195 5.95 -12.94 -1.94
N ALA A 196 4.97 -12.57 -2.78
CA ALA A 196 5.15 -11.58 -3.83
C ALA A 196 5.48 -10.20 -3.24
N PHE A 197 4.75 -9.76 -2.22
CA PHE A 197 5.00 -8.50 -1.54
C PHE A 197 6.42 -8.42 -0.95
N ARG A 198 6.83 -9.44 -0.24
CA ARG A 198 8.17 -9.51 0.36
C ARG A 198 9.27 -9.48 -0.68
N LYS A 199 9.08 -10.20 -1.79
CA LYS A 199 10.04 -10.23 -2.88
C LYS A 199 10.23 -8.87 -3.55
N GLU A 200 9.12 -8.15 -3.80
CA GLU A 200 9.17 -6.90 -4.55
C GLU A 200 9.57 -5.69 -3.66
N TYR A 201 9.12 -5.65 -2.40
CA TYR A 201 9.23 -4.48 -1.56
C TYR A 201 10.12 -4.63 -0.31
N CYS A 202 10.24 -5.83 0.27
CA CYS A 202 11.09 -6.00 1.45
C CYS A 202 12.56 -6.28 1.09
N GLN A 203 12.83 -6.97 -0.02
CA GLN A 203 14.21 -7.22 -0.45
C GLN A 203 14.92 -5.97 -0.99
N GLN A 204 14.18 -4.97 -1.46
CA GLN A 204 14.77 -3.69 -1.88
C GLN A 204 15.35 -2.94 -0.69
N GLN A 205 14.67 -2.91 0.45
CA GLN A 205 15.18 -2.28 1.67
C GLN A 205 16.47 -2.94 2.19
N GLU A 206 16.60 -4.27 2.07
CA GLU A 206 17.85 -4.95 2.45
C GLU A 206 19.02 -4.64 1.52
N LYS A 207 18.78 -4.36 0.25
CA LYS A 207 19.81 -3.96 -0.71
C LYS A 207 20.28 -2.53 -0.47
N ASP A 208 19.37 -1.64 -0.10
CA ASP A 208 19.69 -0.23 0.20
C ASP A 208 20.43 -0.08 1.54
N ILE A 209 20.21 -1.01 2.49
CA ILE A 209 20.87 -1.01 3.81
C ILE A 209 22.25 -1.70 3.76
N LYS A 210 22.47 -2.65 2.86
CA LYS A 210 23.78 -3.31 2.70
C LYS A 210 24.65 -2.50 1.74
N PRO A 211 25.65 -1.71 2.24
CA PRO A 211 26.57 -1.03 1.35
C PRO A 211 27.25 -2.08 0.46
N SER A 212 27.22 -1.85 -0.84
CA SER A 212 27.86 -2.72 -1.83
C SER A 212 29.25 -3.13 -1.35
N VAL A 213 29.60 -4.43 -1.47
CA VAL A 213 30.94 -4.94 -1.16
C VAL A 213 32.02 -4.11 -1.89
N ARG A 214 31.68 -3.59 -3.06
CA ARG A 214 32.53 -2.69 -3.85
C ARG A 214 32.77 -1.34 -3.15
N ALA A 215 31.78 -0.77 -2.46
CA ALA A 215 31.92 0.46 -1.66
C ALA A 215 32.75 0.21 -0.39
N LYS A 216 32.65 -0.99 0.21
CA LYS A 216 33.50 -1.39 1.35
C LYS A 216 34.96 -1.58 0.94
N LEU A 217 35.23 -2.06 -0.26
CA LEU A 217 36.58 -2.22 -0.79
C LEU A 217 37.23 -0.87 -1.18
N GLN A 218 36.45 0.08 -1.65
CA GLN A 218 36.94 1.43 -1.98
C GLN A 218 37.26 2.29 -0.74
N ASN A 219 36.63 2.00 0.40
CA ASN A 219 36.83 2.75 1.66
C ASN A 219 37.84 2.08 2.62
N GLN A 220 38.54 1.02 2.21
CA GLN A 220 39.66 0.53 3.02
C GLN A 220 40.88 1.43 2.84
N PRO A 221 41.42 2.05 3.92
CA PRO A 221 42.66 2.77 3.83
C PRO A 221 43.77 1.81 3.39
N ALA A 222 44.55 2.23 2.41
CA ALA A 222 45.68 1.45 1.89
C ALA A 222 46.56 1.02 3.07
N LYS A 223 46.61 -0.30 3.32
CA LYS A 223 47.53 -0.88 4.31
C LYS A 223 48.95 -0.59 3.81
N ASN A 224 49.65 0.31 4.51
CA ASN A 224 51.08 0.54 4.32
C ASN A 224 51.82 -0.80 4.44
N SER A 225 52.40 -1.23 3.35
CA SER A 225 53.31 -2.36 3.33
C SER A 225 54.52 -2.04 4.22
N PRO A 226 54.93 -2.93 5.13
CA PRO A 226 56.15 -2.69 5.89
C PRO A 226 57.37 -2.74 4.95
N LYS A 227 58.18 -1.66 4.95
CA LYS A 227 59.49 -1.61 4.32
C LYS A 227 60.39 -2.63 5.00
N ILE A 228 60.81 -3.68 4.27
CA ILE A 228 61.86 -4.58 4.66
C ILE A 228 63.18 -3.79 4.47
N SER A 229 63.79 -3.34 5.56
CA SER A 229 65.16 -2.82 5.56
C SER A 229 66.10 -4.01 5.61
N ALA A 230 66.81 -4.23 4.51
CA ALA A 230 67.94 -5.15 4.44
C ALA A 230 69.14 -4.53 5.20
N ASN A 231 69.47 -5.07 6.36
CA ASN A 231 70.73 -4.79 7.04
C ASN A 231 71.73 -5.87 6.67
N LEU A 232 72.57 -5.54 5.69
CA LEU A 232 73.84 -6.20 5.46
C LEU A 232 74.86 -5.61 6.44
N LYS A 233 75.30 -6.38 7.40
CA LYS A 233 76.59 -6.22 8.07
C LYS A 233 77.31 -7.53 8.05
N GLY A 234 78.39 -7.53 7.26
CA GLY A 234 79.39 -8.51 7.34
C GLY A 234 80.20 -8.43 8.63
N GLN A 235 80.70 -9.56 9.09
CA GLN A 235 81.87 -9.60 9.94
C GLN A 235 82.71 -10.79 9.51
N GLU A 236 83.96 -10.46 9.11
CA GLU A 236 85.12 -11.33 9.08
C GLU A 236 85.51 -11.77 10.47
N ARG A 237 85.82 -12.99 10.62
CA ARG A 237 87.03 -13.66 11.15
C ARG A 237 86.70 -15.08 11.54
#